data_50ff414ed50ae0b95be478b2db633145
#
_entry.id   50ff414ed50ae0b95be478b2db633145
#
_cell.length_a   1.000
_cell.length_b   1.000
_cell.length_c   1.000
_cell.angle_alpha   90.00
_cell.angle_beta   90.00
_cell.angle_gamma   90.00
#
_symmetry.space_group_name_H-M   'P 1'
#
loop_
_entity.id
_entity.type
_entity.pdbx_description
1 polymer ?
#
loop_
_entity_poly.entity_id
_entity_poly.type
_entity_poly.pdbx_seq_one_letter_code
_entity_poly.pdbx_strand_id
1 'polypeptide(L)'
;MGVGGSRLDNVSAGGLACPILPDGRLKERAMNIRSQWMTRHPDGAVFADIKIPSYDKVLAAVDRAHRAVPHFRIVGWDFCIDEHGDPVFIEYNGAPAMNQVSCGPLFGDLTEPVLNTIFLNEAEFTN
;
A
#
# COMPACT_ATOMS: atom_id res chain seq x y z
N MET A 1 1.57 8.97 -5.45
CA MET A 1 1.21 9.77 -6.64
C MET A 1 2.21 10.92 -6.77
N GLY A 2 2.84 11.06 -7.95
CA GLY A 2 3.77 12.15 -8.25
C GLY A 2 3.07 13.50 -8.29
N VAL A 3 3.79 14.58 -8.04
CA VAL A 3 3.28 15.96 -7.99
C VAL A 3 4.06 16.83 -8.97
N GLY A 4 3.38 17.78 -9.62
CA GLY A 4 4.03 18.76 -10.49
C GLY A 4 4.70 18.15 -11.74
N GLY A 5 4.10 17.13 -12.34
CA GLY A 5 4.64 16.46 -13.53
C GLY A 5 5.85 15.56 -13.23
N SER A 6 6.17 15.30 -11.96
CA SER A 6 7.21 14.35 -11.56
C SER A 6 6.85 12.94 -12.02
N ARG A 7 7.81 12.24 -12.62
CA ARG A 7 7.72 10.81 -12.94
C ARG A 7 7.96 9.93 -11.71
N LEU A 8 8.45 10.51 -10.62
CA LEU A 8 8.66 9.83 -9.34
C LEU A 8 7.42 10.05 -8.47
N ASP A 9 6.78 8.98 -8.07
CA ASP A 9 5.60 8.98 -7.20
C ASP A 9 5.91 8.60 -5.74
N ASN A 10 7.17 8.35 -5.43
CA ASN A 10 7.61 7.99 -4.10
C ASN A 10 7.35 9.14 -3.10
N VAL A 11 6.78 8.82 -1.95
CA VAL A 11 6.47 9.78 -0.88
C VAL A 11 7.73 10.50 -0.40
N SER A 12 8.87 9.80 -0.33
CA SER A 12 10.18 10.38 0.03
C SER A 12 10.68 11.40 -1.00
N ALA A 13 10.23 11.31 -2.25
CA ALA A 13 10.54 12.25 -3.33
C ALA A 13 9.49 13.37 -3.49
N GLY A 14 8.61 13.56 -2.48
CA GLY A 14 7.57 14.59 -2.50
C GLY A 14 6.21 14.12 -3.04
N GLY A 15 6.05 12.84 -3.31
CA GLY A 15 4.77 12.25 -3.69
C GLY A 15 3.77 12.17 -2.53
N LEU A 16 2.56 11.75 -2.85
CA LEU A 16 1.45 11.60 -1.91
C LEU A 16 1.07 10.13 -1.76
N ALA A 17 0.87 9.71 -0.51
CA ALA A 17 0.28 8.42 -0.19
C ALA A 17 -1.21 8.59 0.09
N CYS A 18 -2.05 7.92 -0.70
CA CYS A 18 -3.48 7.85 -0.47
C CYS A 18 -3.89 6.39 -0.32
N PRO A 19 -4.53 6.00 0.79
CA PRO A 19 -4.98 4.63 0.98
C PRO A 19 -6.07 4.26 -0.04
N ILE A 20 -6.07 2.98 -0.42
CA ILE A 20 -7.07 2.41 -1.33
C ILE A 20 -8.06 1.61 -0.49
N LEU A 21 -9.34 1.81 -0.74
CA LEU A 21 -10.42 1.02 -0.14
C LEU A 21 -10.52 -0.36 -0.83
N PRO A 22 -11.14 -1.37 -0.20
CA PRO A 22 -11.27 -2.71 -0.78
C PRO A 22 -11.93 -2.75 -2.16
N ASP A 23 -12.76 -1.76 -2.48
CA ASP A 23 -13.45 -1.66 -3.78
C ASP A 23 -12.64 -0.88 -4.83
N GLY A 24 -11.41 -0.51 -4.52
CA GLY A 24 -10.50 0.21 -5.40
C GLY A 24 -10.64 1.73 -5.38
N ARG A 25 -11.59 2.30 -4.62
CA ARG A 25 -11.67 3.76 -4.45
C ARG A 25 -10.57 4.25 -3.53
N LEU A 26 -10.08 5.46 -3.76
CA LEU A 26 -9.18 6.11 -2.83
C LEU A 26 -9.95 6.60 -1.60
N LYS A 27 -9.27 6.65 -0.45
CA LYS A 27 -9.79 7.38 0.71
C LYS A 27 -9.85 8.87 0.40
N GLU A 28 -10.65 9.59 1.19
CA GLU A 28 -10.88 11.03 1.03
C GLU A 28 -9.60 11.86 1.11
N ARG A 29 -8.59 11.39 1.86
CA ARG A 29 -7.38 12.16 2.14
C ARG A 29 -6.11 11.37 1.85
N ALA A 30 -5.15 12.06 1.25
CA ALA A 30 -3.77 11.62 1.10
C ALA A 30 -2.85 12.36 2.06
N MET A 31 -1.67 11.82 2.30
CA MET A 31 -0.67 12.39 3.20
C MET A 31 0.68 12.49 2.46
N ASN A 32 1.40 13.58 2.69
CA ASN A 32 2.78 13.73 2.24
C ASN A 32 3.80 13.29 3.32
N ILE A 33 5.09 13.32 3.00
CA ILE A 33 6.18 12.96 3.93
C ILE A 33 6.23 13.82 5.20
N ARG A 34 5.65 15.04 5.16
CA ARG A 34 5.58 15.95 6.32
C ARG A 34 4.35 15.71 7.18
N SER A 35 3.64 14.59 6.96
CA SER A 35 2.37 14.27 7.64
C SER A 35 1.26 15.31 7.43
N GLN A 36 1.31 16.07 6.36
CA GLN A 36 0.26 17.00 5.98
C GLN A 36 -0.80 16.27 5.17
N TRP A 37 -2.06 16.46 5.56
CA TRP A 37 -3.22 15.84 4.94
C TRP A 37 -3.84 16.74 3.89
N MET A 38 -4.22 16.14 2.77
CA MET A 38 -4.85 16.84 1.63
C MET A 38 -6.03 16.02 1.11
N THR A 39 -7.12 16.70 0.75
CA THR A 39 -8.31 16.10 0.11
C THR A 39 -8.23 16.19 -1.41
N ARG A 40 -7.29 16.98 -1.92
CA ARG A 40 -7.10 17.22 -3.35
C ARG A 40 -5.62 17.14 -3.71
N HIS A 41 -5.34 16.50 -4.83
CA HIS A 41 -4.00 16.50 -5.40
C HIS A 41 -3.62 17.92 -5.89
N PRO A 42 -2.35 18.36 -5.79
CA PRO A 42 -1.92 19.66 -6.31
C PRO A 42 -2.29 19.90 -7.78
N ASP A 43 -2.35 18.85 -8.59
CA ASP A 43 -2.77 18.94 -10.00
C ASP A 43 -4.31 19.00 -10.19
N GLY A 44 -5.07 19.09 -9.09
CA GLY A 44 -6.50 19.39 -9.09
C GLY A 44 -7.45 18.22 -8.82
N ALA A 45 -7.00 16.97 -8.92
CA ALA A 45 -7.85 15.81 -8.72
C ALA A 45 -8.32 15.68 -7.27
N VAL A 46 -9.59 15.37 -7.02
CA VAL A 46 -10.16 15.07 -5.71
C VAL A 46 -9.97 13.59 -5.43
N PHE A 47 -9.34 13.22 -4.32
CA PHE A 47 -9.03 11.81 -4.04
C PHE A 47 -10.29 10.94 -3.93
N ALA A 48 -11.34 11.41 -3.26
CA ALA A 48 -12.59 10.68 -3.10
C ALA A 48 -13.28 10.31 -4.42
N ASP A 49 -13.00 11.06 -5.50
CA ASP A 49 -13.60 10.84 -6.82
C ASP A 49 -12.79 9.84 -7.66
N ILE A 50 -11.63 9.39 -7.16
CA ILE A 50 -10.74 8.49 -7.90
C ILE A 50 -11.04 7.04 -7.52
N LYS A 51 -11.23 6.21 -8.54
CA LYS A 51 -11.23 4.77 -8.44
C LYS A 51 -10.08 4.20 -9.28
N ILE A 52 -9.28 3.33 -8.68
CA ILE A 52 -8.20 2.64 -9.39
C ILE A 52 -8.82 1.67 -10.40
N PRO A 53 -8.51 1.81 -11.71
CA PRO A 53 -9.02 0.89 -12.71
C PRO A 53 -8.48 -0.52 -12.49
N SER A 54 -9.27 -1.55 -12.80
CA SER A 54 -8.85 -2.96 -12.73
C SER A 54 -8.17 -3.35 -11.41
N TYR A 55 -8.59 -2.78 -10.29
CA TYR A 55 -7.98 -3.03 -8.97
C TYR A 55 -8.06 -4.52 -8.57
N ASP A 56 -9.11 -5.19 -8.97
CA ASP A 56 -9.29 -6.64 -8.82
C ASP A 56 -8.20 -7.45 -9.53
N LYS A 57 -7.77 -7.03 -10.73
CA LYS A 57 -6.64 -7.64 -11.44
C LYS A 57 -5.31 -7.44 -10.68
N VAL A 58 -5.12 -6.25 -10.08
CA VAL A 58 -3.94 -5.98 -9.25
C VAL A 58 -3.91 -6.93 -8.05
N LEU A 59 -5.02 -7.05 -7.32
CA LEU A 59 -5.12 -7.97 -6.17
C LEU A 59 -4.85 -9.41 -6.57
N ALA A 60 -5.39 -9.87 -7.70
CA ALA A 60 -5.13 -11.22 -8.22
C ALA A 60 -3.65 -11.41 -8.64
N ALA A 61 -3.00 -10.37 -9.18
CA ALA A 61 -1.58 -10.41 -9.52
C ALA A 61 -0.71 -10.49 -8.26
N VAL A 62 -1.02 -9.71 -7.23
CA VAL A 62 -0.36 -9.73 -5.92
C VAL A 62 -0.48 -11.12 -5.28
N ASP A 63 -1.69 -11.71 -5.24
CA ASP A 63 -1.89 -13.05 -4.66
C ASP A 63 -1.01 -14.11 -5.36
N ARG A 64 -0.98 -14.10 -6.69
CA ARG A 64 -0.11 -15.01 -7.46
C ARG A 64 1.37 -14.80 -7.17
N ALA A 65 1.81 -13.53 -7.15
CA ALA A 65 3.20 -13.18 -6.90
C ALA A 65 3.63 -13.57 -5.47
N HIS A 66 2.79 -13.30 -4.48
CA HIS A 66 3.09 -13.62 -3.08
C HIS A 66 3.23 -15.11 -2.83
N ARG A 67 2.43 -15.94 -3.50
CA ARG A 67 2.55 -17.42 -3.45
C ARG A 67 3.89 -17.93 -3.98
N ALA A 68 4.56 -17.19 -4.85
CA ALA A 68 5.88 -17.55 -5.38
C ALA A 68 7.04 -17.25 -4.40
N VAL A 69 6.77 -16.47 -3.35
CA VAL A 69 7.77 -16.08 -2.34
C VAL A 69 7.31 -16.44 -0.91
N PRO A 70 7.01 -17.72 -0.62
CA PRO A 70 6.34 -18.14 0.61
C PRO A 70 7.15 -17.91 1.90
N HIS A 71 8.42 -17.59 1.76
CA HIS A 71 9.31 -17.30 2.91
C HIS A 71 9.06 -15.91 3.50
N PHE A 72 8.47 -15.00 2.72
CA PHE A 72 8.15 -13.65 3.19
C PHE A 72 6.69 -13.60 3.62
N ARG A 73 6.46 -13.30 4.91
CA ARG A 73 5.10 -13.15 5.48
C ARG A 73 4.48 -11.79 5.15
N ILE A 74 5.32 -10.79 4.93
CA ILE A 74 4.94 -9.42 4.59
C ILE A 74 5.83 -8.97 3.43
N VAL A 75 5.24 -8.46 2.38
CA VAL A 75 5.93 -7.94 1.20
C VAL A 75 5.24 -6.66 0.74
N GLY A 76 6.02 -5.61 0.51
CA GLY A 76 5.57 -4.46 -0.26
C GLY A 76 5.64 -4.78 -1.75
N TRP A 77 4.51 -4.67 -2.44
CA TRP A 77 4.41 -4.92 -3.87
C TRP A 77 4.12 -3.62 -4.60
N ASP A 78 5.00 -3.26 -5.53
CA ASP A 78 4.82 -2.07 -6.36
C ASP A 78 4.33 -2.47 -7.76
N PHE A 79 3.13 -1.99 -8.09
CA PHE A 79 2.48 -2.19 -9.39
C PHE A 79 2.07 -0.84 -9.98
N CYS A 80 2.14 -0.73 -11.29
CA CYS A 80 1.37 0.26 -12.04
C CYS A 80 0.30 -0.44 -12.88
N ILE A 81 -0.61 0.34 -13.44
CA ILE A 81 -1.65 -0.13 -14.34
C ILE A 81 -1.38 0.53 -15.68
N ASP A 82 -1.26 -0.26 -16.73
CA ASP A 82 -0.99 0.23 -18.07
C ASP A 82 -2.23 0.84 -18.75
N GLU A 83 -2.08 1.32 -19.96
CA GLU A 83 -3.15 1.92 -20.76
C GLU A 83 -4.26 0.94 -21.14
N HIS A 84 -4.01 -0.38 -21.05
CA HIS A 84 -4.99 -1.43 -21.31
C HIS A 84 -5.73 -1.87 -20.03
N GLY A 85 -5.33 -1.32 -18.88
CA GLY A 85 -5.89 -1.67 -17.57
C GLY A 85 -5.28 -2.95 -16.99
N ASP A 86 -4.11 -3.36 -17.45
CA ASP A 86 -3.43 -4.54 -16.94
C ASP A 86 -2.36 -4.16 -15.89
N PRO A 87 -2.23 -4.96 -14.80
CA PRO A 87 -1.23 -4.71 -13.78
C PRO A 87 0.17 -5.04 -14.29
N VAL A 88 1.07 -4.08 -14.18
CA VAL A 88 2.48 -4.22 -14.50
C VAL A 88 3.29 -4.21 -13.21
N PHE A 89 4.00 -5.31 -12.94
CA PHE A 89 4.89 -5.42 -11.79
C PHE A 89 6.10 -4.51 -11.96
N ILE A 90 6.44 -3.76 -10.92
CA ILE A 90 7.62 -2.89 -10.89
C ILE A 90 8.69 -3.52 -10.01
N GLU A 91 8.41 -3.65 -8.70
CA GLU A 91 9.36 -4.22 -7.75
C GLU A 91 8.64 -4.81 -6.54
N TYR A 92 9.38 -5.54 -5.72
CA TYR A 92 8.91 -5.95 -4.40
C TYR A 92 9.96 -5.62 -3.32
N ASN A 93 9.47 -5.41 -2.10
CA ASN A 93 10.29 -5.13 -0.95
C ASN A 93 9.94 -6.10 0.18
N GLY A 94 10.90 -6.96 0.58
CA GLY A 94 10.72 -7.94 1.65
C GLY A 94 10.72 -7.32 3.07
N ALA A 95 11.10 -6.05 3.20
CA ALA A 95 11.04 -5.29 4.44
C ALA A 95 10.42 -3.89 4.18
N PRO A 96 9.14 -3.84 3.79
CA PRO A 96 8.51 -2.60 3.38
C PRO A 96 8.39 -1.61 4.55
N ALA A 97 8.58 -0.34 4.25
CA ALA A 97 8.19 0.73 5.17
C ALA A 97 6.66 0.73 5.32
N MET A 98 6.18 0.70 6.57
CA MET A 98 4.77 0.56 6.85
C MET A 98 4.12 1.92 7.08
N ASN A 99 3.28 2.33 6.15
CA ASN A 99 2.59 3.62 6.23
C ASN A 99 1.29 3.52 7.06
N GLN A 100 1.40 3.12 8.33
CA GLN A 100 0.24 2.93 9.21
C GLN A 100 -0.45 4.25 9.58
N VAL A 101 0.25 5.38 9.50
CA VAL A 101 -0.32 6.70 9.82
C VAL A 101 -1.46 7.03 8.85
N SER A 102 -1.31 6.76 7.57
CA SER A 102 -2.36 7.05 6.57
C SER A 102 -3.32 5.89 6.36
N CYS A 103 -2.83 4.66 6.43
CA CYS A 103 -3.62 3.46 6.11
C CYS A 103 -4.36 2.87 7.31
N GLY A 104 -3.92 3.17 8.54
CA GLY A 104 -4.37 2.51 9.75
C GLY A 104 -3.51 1.28 10.08
N PRO A 105 -3.93 0.46 11.07
CA PRO A 105 -3.19 -0.72 11.48
C PRO A 105 -2.91 -1.66 10.29
N LEU A 106 -1.67 -2.10 10.15
CA LEU A 106 -1.24 -2.94 9.01
C LEU A 106 -2.06 -4.21 8.86
N PHE A 107 -2.37 -4.85 9.98
CA PHE A 107 -3.10 -6.11 10.00
C PHE A 107 -4.62 -5.97 10.20
N GLY A 108 -5.13 -4.72 10.37
CA GLY A 108 -6.55 -4.49 10.62
C GLY A 108 -7.07 -5.39 11.76
N ASP A 109 -8.13 -6.15 11.48
CA ASP A 109 -8.73 -7.07 12.45
C ASP A 109 -7.84 -8.28 12.81
N LEU A 110 -6.79 -8.52 12.05
CA LEU A 110 -5.81 -9.57 12.32
C LEU A 110 -4.67 -9.10 13.25
N THR A 111 -4.69 -7.85 13.73
CA THR A 111 -3.61 -7.30 14.57
C THR A 111 -3.42 -8.13 15.84
N GLU A 112 -4.47 -8.42 16.59
CA GLU A 112 -4.40 -9.19 17.81
C GLU A 112 -3.95 -10.65 17.59
N PRO A 113 -4.52 -11.41 16.63
CA PRO A 113 -4.01 -12.75 16.30
C PRO A 113 -2.53 -12.78 15.90
N VAL A 114 -2.07 -11.80 15.13
CA VAL A 114 -0.66 -11.72 14.72
C VAL A 114 0.26 -11.44 15.90
N LEU A 115 -0.09 -10.47 16.76
CA LEU A 115 0.68 -10.15 17.96
C LEU A 115 0.75 -11.35 18.91
N ASN A 116 -0.36 -12.03 19.15
CA ASN A 116 -0.39 -13.22 19.98
C ASN A 116 0.53 -14.32 19.45
N THR A 117 0.58 -14.52 18.13
CA THR A 117 1.49 -15.49 17.50
C THR A 117 2.96 -15.13 17.74
N ILE A 118 3.31 -13.84 17.64
CA ILE A 118 4.68 -13.37 17.88
C ILE A 118 5.07 -13.58 19.34
N PHE A 119 4.25 -13.15 20.29
CA PHE A 119 4.55 -13.26 21.72
C PHE A 119 4.57 -14.69 22.24
N LEU A 120 3.73 -15.59 21.70
CA LEU A 120 3.77 -17.01 22.08
C LEU A 120 5.06 -17.68 21.62
N ASN A 121 5.56 -17.33 20.42
CA ASN A 121 6.83 -17.88 19.94
C ASN A 121 8.03 -17.35 20.75
N GLU A 122 8.01 -16.09 21.20
CA GLU A 122 9.08 -15.56 22.06
C GLU A 122 9.15 -16.31 23.42
N ALA A 123 8.02 -16.72 23.97
CA ALA A 123 7.98 -17.48 25.22
C ALA A 123 8.57 -18.89 25.09
N GLU A 124 8.56 -19.49 23.91
CA GLU A 124 9.18 -20.80 23.64
C GLU A 124 10.71 -20.73 23.47
N PHE A 125 11.25 -19.56 23.09
CA PHE A 125 12.71 -19.37 22.92
C PHE A 125 13.44 -18.89 24.18
N THR A 126 12.71 -18.55 25.24
CA THR A 126 13.28 -18.06 26.52
C THR A 126 13.38 -19.14 27.62
N ASN A 127 13.07 -20.37 27.31
CA ASN A 127 13.28 -21.58 28.14
C ASN A 127 14.34 -22.47 27.48
#